data_c3970147aa0117281e6731e0ec8bca14
#
_entry.id   c3970147aa0117281e6731e0ec8bca14
#
_cell.length_a   1.000
_cell.length_b   1.000
_cell.length_c   1.000
_cell.angle_alpha   90.00
_cell.angle_beta   90.00
_cell.angle_gamma   90.00
#
_symmetry.space_group_name_H-M   'P 1'
#
loop_
_entity.id
_entity.type
_entity.pdbx_description
1 polymer ?
#
loop_
_entity_poly.entity_id
_entity_poly.type
_entity_poly.pdbx_seq_one_letter_code
_entity_poly.pdbx_strand_id
1 'polypeptide(L)'
;MIFHSVDFAVFFVLFAAAYWALPRRGQNVLLIGGSYVFYGWVHPWFVALIAVTTAVDYLAALGMDLRPSRRKAFLWLAVAANLGLLGFFKYFNFFADNVAAVLDAAGWQVPRPALDVALPVGISFYTFQALSYVIDVYWRRTPARRSLVDISAFIAFFPSLLAGPIMRAATLLPQIERERRFSAPAARDATLLLAWGFFKKLVIADNVGVIADKVFALRSPEFFVLWAGVFAFCVQIYADFSAYADIARGVAKWLGIDLIRNFEHPYLAKGPTDFWRRWNISLSTWFRDYVFLPVAYGLSDRMPSDRRVLVDAATWAYVGGMIVTMLAAGLWHGASWNFVIWGAYHGVLLALARIAGAVRTRR
;
A
#
# COMPACT_ATOMS: atom_id res chain seq x y z
N MET A 1 -14.17 -11.11 1.16
CA MET A 1 -13.69 -12.50 0.87
C MET A 1 -12.16 -12.55 0.95
N ILE A 2 -11.58 -13.73 1.18
CA ILE A 2 -10.13 -13.96 1.08
C ILE A 2 -9.85 -14.91 -0.09
N PHE A 3 -8.72 -14.71 -0.78
CA PHE A 3 -8.43 -15.44 -2.03
C PHE A 3 -8.32 -16.97 -1.90
N HIS A 4 -7.94 -17.47 -0.74
CA HIS A 4 -7.81 -18.92 -0.49
C HIS A 4 -9.08 -19.57 0.12
N SER A 5 -10.24 -18.90 0.00
CA SER A 5 -11.53 -19.45 0.42
C SER A 5 -12.28 -20.12 -0.73
N VAL A 6 -13.14 -21.08 -0.40
CA VAL A 6 -14.06 -21.70 -1.36
C VAL A 6 -15.02 -20.65 -1.93
N ASP A 7 -15.49 -19.71 -1.10
CA ASP A 7 -16.36 -18.62 -1.53
C ASP A 7 -15.72 -17.81 -2.65
N PHE A 8 -14.42 -17.50 -2.52
CA PHE A 8 -13.70 -16.77 -3.57
C PHE A 8 -13.56 -17.61 -4.84
N ALA A 9 -13.28 -18.91 -4.74
CA ALA A 9 -13.15 -19.76 -5.90
C ALA A 9 -14.46 -19.81 -6.71
N VAL A 10 -15.59 -20.00 -6.03
CA VAL A 10 -16.93 -19.97 -6.66
C VAL A 10 -17.22 -18.59 -7.24
N PHE A 11 -17.01 -17.53 -6.46
CA PHE A 11 -17.17 -16.16 -6.92
C PHE A 11 -16.36 -15.89 -8.18
N PHE A 12 -15.07 -16.25 -8.19
CA PHE A 12 -14.18 -15.90 -9.31
C PHE A 12 -14.53 -16.65 -10.58
N VAL A 13 -14.93 -17.93 -10.51
CA VAL A 13 -15.37 -18.72 -11.67
C VAL A 13 -16.62 -18.10 -12.31
N LEU A 14 -17.64 -17.79 -11.51
CA LEU A 14 -18.88 -17.17 -11.99
C LEU A 14 -18.61 -15.76 -12.53
N PHE A 15 -17.79 -14.99 -11.82
CA PHE A 15 -17.40 -13.64 -12.20
C PHE A 15 -16.64 -13.64 -13.55
N ALA A 16 -15.64 -14.51 -13.71
CA ALA A 16 -14.84 -14.59 -14.93
C ALA A 16 -15.68 -15.05 -16.14
N ALA A 17 -16.59 -15.99 -15.95
CA ALA A 17 -17.53 -16.41 -17.02
C ALA A 17 -18.42 -15.24 -17.48
N ALA A 18 -19.04 -14.52 -16.55
CA ALA A 18 -19.84 -13.34 -16.85
C ALA A 18 -19.00 -12.21 -17.47
N TYR A 19 -17.80 -12.00 -16.95
CA TYR A 19 -16.90 -10.93 -17.41
C TYR A 19 -16.53 -11.06 -18.90
N TRP A 20 -16.18 -12.25 -19.35
CA TRP A 20 -15.79 -12.48 -20.74
C TRP A 20 -16.97 -12.53 -21.71
N ALA A 21 -18.21 -12.66 -21.21
CA ALA A 21 -19.43 -12.54 -22.03
C ALA A 21 -19.84 -11.08 -22.29
N LEU A 22 -19.21 -10.10 -21.62
CA LEU A 22 -19.62 -8.71 -21.66
C LEU A 22 -18.68 -7.84 -22.51
N PRO A 23 -19.20 -6.77 -23.16
CA PRO A 23 -18.37 -5.75 -23.78
C PRO A 23 -17.66 -4.91 -22.71
N ARG A 24 -16.63 -4.14 -23.11
CA ARG A 24 -15.78 -3.35 -22.20
C ARG A 24 -16.53 -2.59 -21.10
N ARG A 25 -17.61 -1.88 -21.46
CA ARG A 25 -18.40 -1.12 -20.47
C ARG A 25 -19.06 -2.06 -19.45
N GLY A 26 -19.61 -3.17 -19.92
CA GLY A 26 -20.20 -4.20 -19.07
C GLY A 26 -19.12 -4.84 -18.15
N GLN A 27 -17.94 -5.12 -18.69
CA GLN A 27 -16.79 -5.60 -17.91
C GLN A 27 -16.42 -4.63 -16.77
N ASN A 28 -16.37 -3.31 -17.05
CA ASN A 28 -16.05 -2.32 -16.00
C ASN A 28 -17.15 -2.20 -14.95
N VAL A 29 -18.43 -2.24 -15.32
CA VAL A 29 -19.56 -2.24 -14.37
C VAL A 29 -19.53 -3.53 -13.53
N LEU A 30 -19.27 -4.67 -14.14
CA LEU A 30 -19.14 -5.94 -13.43
C LEU A 30 -17.93 -5.93 -12.48
N LEU A 31 -16.80 -5.32 -12.88
CA LEU A 31 -15.63 -5.11 -12.00
C LEU A 31 -16.02 -4.34 -10.74
N ILE A 32 -16.78 -3.25 -10.87
CA ILE A 32 -17.24 -2.47 -9.73
C ILE A 32 -18.16 -3.31 -8.84
N GLY A 33 -19.18 -3.94 -9.41
CA GLY A 33 -20.13 -4.77 -8.67
C GLY A 33 -19.42 -5.94 -7.95
N GLY A 34 -18.56 -6.66 -8.67
CA GLY A 34 -17.77 -7.75 -8.09
C GLY A 34 -16.80 -7.29 -7.01
N SER A 35 -16.17 -6.11 -7.19
CA SER A 35 -15.31 -5.52 -6.17
C SER A 35 -16.10 -5.17 -4.90
N TYR A 36 -17.30 -4.65 -5.05
CA TYR A 36 -18.17 -4.32 -3.91
C TYR A 36 -18.67 -5.58 -3.20
N VAL A 37 -19.03 -6.63 -3.93
CA VAL A 37 -19.36 -7.93 -3.35
C VAL A 37 -18.15 -8.53 -2.62
N PHE A 38 -16.97 -8.53 -3.25
CA PHE A 38 -15.74 -9.04 -2.67
C PHE A 38 -15.37 -8.32 -1.36
N TYR A 39 -15.43 -6.98 -1.37
CA TYR A 39 -15.04 -6.15 -0.23
C TYR A 39 -16.09 -6.16 0.89
N GLY A 40 -17.36 -6.04 0.54
CA GLY A 40 -18.49 -6.01 1.48
C GLY A 40 -18.88 -7.40 2.01
N TRP A 41 -18.19 -8.48 1.63
CA TRP A 41 -18.56 -9.86 1.99
C TRP A 41 -18.74 -10.09 3.49
N VAL A 42 -17.89 -9.50 4.30
CA VAL A 42 -17.94 -9.64 5.76
C VAL A 42 -18.70 -8.47 6.40
N HIS A 43 -18.42 -7.25 5.93
CA HIS A 43 -19.01 -6.02 6.43
C HIS A 43 -19.52 -5.17 5.26
N PRO A 44 -20.80 -5.30 4.88
CA PRO A 44 -21.35 -4.60 3.71
C PRO A 44 -21.20 -3.07 3.75
N TRP A 45 -21.21 -2.46 4.93
CA TRP A 45 -21.06 -1.01 5.08
C TRP A 45 -19.67 -0.48 4.68
N PHE A 46 -18.64 -1.34 4.61
CA PHE A 46 -17.30 -0.94 4.12
C PHE A 46 -17.33 -0.43 2.67
N VAL A 47 -18.29 -0.91 1.87
CA VAL A 47 -18.50 -0.45 0.49
C VAL A 47 -18.79 1.05 0.44
N ALA A 48 -19.51 1.59 1.43
CA ALA A 48 -19.79 3.02 1.50
C ALA A 48 -18.50 3.87 1.59
N LEU A 49 -17.48 3.37 2.30
CA LEU A 49 -16.20 4.09 2.44
C LEU A 49 -15.48 4.19 1.10
N ILE A 50 -15.42 3.10 0.31
CA ILE A 50 -14.83 3.13 -1.04
C ILE A 50 -15.63 4.04 -1.95
N ALA A 51 -16.97 3.99 -1.86
CA ALA A 51 -17.85 4.85 -2.67
C ALA A 51 -17.64 6.34 -2.35
N VAL A 52 -17.53 6.70 -1.06
CA VAL A 52 -17.21 8.07 -0.62
C VAL A 52 -15.84 8.50 -1.09
N THR A 53 -14.80 7.69 -0.88
CA THR A 53 -13.44 7.96 -1.38
C THR A 53 -13.45 8.18 -2.89
N THR A 54 -14.12 7.31 -3.65
CA THR A 54 -14.23 7.41 -5.11
C THR A 54 -14.92 8.72 -5.52
N ALA A 55 -16.04 9.06 -4.88
CA ALA A 55 -16.78 10.28 -5.20
C ALA A 55 -15.96 11.54 -4.91
N VAL A 56 -15.31 11.61 -3.75
CA VAL A 56 -14.47 12.76 -3.37
C VAL A 56 -13.32 12.94 -4.36
N ASP A 57 -12.60 11.87 -4.70
CA ASP A 57 -11.43 11.95 -5.56
C ASP A 57 -11.79 12.23 -7.02
N TYR A 58 -12.90 11.65 -7.50
CA TYR A 58 -13.44 11.95 -8.82
C TYR A 58 -13.83 13.42 -8.95
N LEU A 59 -14.61 13.95 -7.99
CA LEU A 59 -15.05 15.34 -7.99
C LEU A 59 -13.90 16.31 -7.80
N ALA A 60 -12.93 15.98 -6.95
CA ALA A 60 -11.74 16.80 -6.76
C ALA A 60 -10.87 16.86 -8.03
N ALA A 61 -10.65 15.72 -8.69
CA ALA A 61 -9.92 15.69 -9.96
C ALA A 61 -10.61 16.49 -11.06
N LEU A 62 -11.93 16.36 -11.22
CA LEU A 62 -12.71 17.18 -12.15
C LEU A 62 -12.67 18.66 -11.78
N GLY A 63 -12.79 18.99 -10.48
CA GLY A 63 -12.70 20.35 -10.00
C GLY A 63 -11.35 21.02 -10.31
N MET A 64 -10.25 20.25 -10.25
CA MET A 64 -8.92 20.71 -10.65
C MET A 64 -8.80 21.04 -12.13
N ASP A 65 -9.49 20.28 -12.99
CA ASP A 65 -9.52 20.48 -14.43
C ASP A 65 -10.40 21.68 -14.80
N LEU A 66 -11.61 21.74 -14.25
CA LEU A 66 -12.60 22.79 -14.53
C LEU A 66 -12.28 24.15 -13.90
N ARG A 67 -11.56 24.18 -12.77
CA ARG A 67 -11.23 25.40 -12.03
C ARG A 67 -9.73 25.43 -11.68
N PRO A 68 -8.85 25.70 -12.64
CA PRO A 68 -7.38 25.68 -12.44
C PRO A 68 -6.88 26.60 -11.33
N SER A 69 -7.55 27.74 -11.09
CA SER A 69 -7.21 28.67 -10.00
C SER A 69 -7.41 28.07 -8.60
N ARG A 70 -8.28 27.07 -8.46
CA ARG A 70 -8.59 26.41 -7.17
C ARG A 70 -7.99 24.99 -7.05
N ARG A 71 -7.06 24.60 -7.94
CA ARG A 71 -6.45 23.25 -7.94
C ARG A 71 -5.92 22.82 -6.58
N LYS A 72 -5.22 23.73 -5.90
CA LYS A 72 -4.64 23.45 -4.57
C LYS A 72 -5.73 23.17 -3.52
N ALA A 73 -6.85 23.87 -3.57
CA ALA A 73 -7.97 23.65 -2.64
C ALA A 73 -8.60 22.27 -2.86
N PHE A 74 -8.83 21.87 -4.12
CA PHE A 74 -9.35 20.53 -4.44
C PHE A 74 -8.38 19.42 -4.03
N LEU A 75 -7.06 19.61 -4.22
CA LEU A 75 -6.07 18.66 -3.74
C LEU A 75 -6.18 18.47 -2.21
N TRP A 76 -6.15 19.57 -1.46
CA TRP A 76 -6.21 19.49 0.01
C TRP A 76 -7.53 18.94 0.52
N LEU A 77 -8.64 19.21 -0.16
CA LEU A 77 -9.93 18.58 0.15
C LEU A 77 -9.85 17.05 0.02
N ALA A 78 -9.34 16.55 -1.10
CA ALA A 78 -9.20 15.12 -1.32
C ALA A 78 -8.20 14.48 -0.33
N VAL A 79 -7.04 15.11 -0.12
CA VAL A 79 -6.04 14.63 0.85
C VAL A 79 -6.63 14.60 2.26
N ALA A 80 -7.32 15.66 2.69
CA ALA A 80 -7.93 15.72 4.01
C ALA A 80 -9.04 14.68 4.18
N ALA A 81 -9.88 14.45 3.17
CA ALA A 81 -10.92 13.43 3.22
C ALA A 81 -10.33 12.02 3.31
N ASN A 82 -9.37 11.70 2.45
CA ASN A 82 -8.72 10.38 2.43
C ASN A 82 -7.94 10.10 3.70
N LEU A 83 -7.08 11.02 4.13
CA LEU A 83 -6.30 10.88 5.35
C LEU A 83 -7.16 11.01 6.61
N GLY A 84 -8.25 11.77 6.56
CA GLY A 84 -9.24 11.87 7.63
C GLY A 84 -9.96 10.55 7.86
N LEU A 85 -10.43 9.89 6.80
CA LEU A 85 -11.01 8.55 6.88
C LEU A 85 -10.00 7.54 7.43
N LEU A 86 -8.79 7.53 6.89
CA LEU A 86 -7.73 6.65 7.37
C LEU A 86 -7.38 6.95 8.84
N GLY A 87 -7.31 8.23 9.22
CA GLY A 87 -7.04 8.71 10.57
C GLY A 87 -8.11 8.25 11.56
N PHE A 88 -9.36 8.39 11.18
CA PHE A 88 -10.48 7.99 12.02
C PHE A 88 -10.52 6.49 12.29
N PHE A 89 -10.43 5.66 11.25
CA PHE A 89 -10.57 4.21 11.42
C PHE A 89 -9.30 3.53 11.94
N LYS A 90 -8.12 4.04 11.62
CA LYS A 90 -6.84 3.36 11.93
C LYS A 90 -6.09 3.97 13.10
N TYR A 91 -6.14 5.29 13.27
CA TYR A 91 -5.23 6.00 14.18
C TYR A 91 -5.92 6.67 15.37
N PHE A 92 -7.26 6.75 15.38
CA PHE A 92 -7.99 7.48 16.44
C PHE A 92 -7.60 7.00 17.83
N ASN A 93 -7.73 5.69 18.12
CA ASN A 93 -7.43 5.15 19.44
C ASN A 93 -5.97 5.38 19.85
N PHE A 94 -5.04 5.17 18.90
CA PHE A 94 -3.62 5.41 19.17
C PHE A 94 -3.34 6.86 19.59
N PHE A 95 -3.90 7.84 18.90
CA PHE A 95 -3.69 9.24 19.27
C PHE A 95 -4.45 9.61 20.55
N ALA A 96 -5.67 9.12 20.74
CA ALA A 96 -6.45 9.35 21.95
C ALA A 96 -5.73 8.81 23.21
N ASP A 97 -5.20 7.59 23.14
CA ASP A 97 -4.45 6.98 24.24
C ASP A 97 -3.16 7.73 24.56
N ASN A 98 -2.42 8.18 23.55
CA ASN A 98 -1.19 8.94 23.76
C ASN A 98 -1.47 10.33 24.31
N VAL A 99 -2.52 11.03 23.86
CA VAL A 99 -2.94 12.32 24.40
C VAL A 99 -3.36 12.17 25.86
N ALA A 100 -4.19 11.15 26.16
CA ALA A 100 -4.62 10.88 27.53
C ALA A 100 -3.42 10.58 28.45
N ALA A 101 -2.46 9.77 27.98
CA ALA A 101 -1.24 9.47 28.77
C ALA A 101 -0.40 10.73 29.09
N VAL A 102 -0.28 11.66 28.14
CA VAL A 102 0.41 12.94 28.36
C VAL A 102 -0.35 13.81 29.37
N LEU A 103 -1.67 13.88 29.26
CA LEU A 103 -2.51 14.66 30.18
C LEU A 103 -2.50 14.05 31.60
N ASP A 104 -2.59 12.73 31.72
CA ASP A 104 -2.47 12.02 32.99
C ASP A 104 -1.11 12.31 33.67
N ALA A 105 -0.01 12.32 32.89
CA ALA A 105 1.32 12.68 33.40
C ALA A 105 1.43 14.15 33.85
N ALA A 106 0.60 15.03 33.28
CA ALA A 106 0.46 16.43 33.69
C ALA A 106 -0.52 16.63 34.87
N GLY A 107 -1.09 15.55 35.44
CA GLY A 107 -2.03 15.59 36.57
C GLY A 107 -3.50 15.78 36.15
N TRP A 108 -3.82 15.72 34.87
CA TRP A 108 -5.18 15.88 34.34
C TRP A 108 -5.77 14.50 33.98
N GLN A 109 -6.71 14.03 34.80
CA GLN A 109 -7.43 12.78 34.47
C GLN A 109 -8.51 13.07 33.45
N VAL A 110 -8.34 12.54 32.24
CA VAL A 110 -9.32 12.69 31.14
C VAL A 110 -9.86 11.32 30.74
N PRO A 111 -11.17 11.26 30.39
CA PRO A 111 -11.75 10.04 29.83
C PRO A 111 -10.98 9.62 28.56
N ARG A 112 -10.72 8.32 28.41
CA ARG A 112 -10.12 7.76 27.21
C ARG A 112 -11.23 7.34 26.22
N PRO A 113 -11.55 8.16 25.23
CA PRO A 113 -12.54 7.78 24.24
C PRO A 113 -11.96 6.65 23.39
N ALA A 114 -12.61 5.49 23.38
CA ALA A 114 -12.26 4.36 22.52
C ALA A 114 -13.30 4.22 21.43
N LEU A 115 -12.86 4.14 20.18
CA LEU A 115 -13.70 3.75 19.06
C LEU A 115 -13.67 2.22 18.92
N ASP A 116 -14.81 1.60 19.23
CA ASP A 116 -15.02 0.18 18.96
C ASP A 116 -15.63 -0.01 17.56
N VAL A 117 -14.83 0.30 16.54
CA VAL A 117 -15.24 0.14 15.15
C VAL A 117 -14.27 -0.76 14.44
N ALA A 118 -14.80 -1.79 13.74
CA ALA A 118 -14.00 -2.70 12.95
C ALA A 118 -13.16 -1.94 11.93
N LEU A 119 -11.83 -2.12 11.96
CA LEU A 119 -10.92 -1.53 10.98
C LEU A 119 -11.20 -2.12 9.58
N PRO A 120 -11.58 -1.30 8.59
CA PRO A 120 -11.82 -1.80 7.25
C PRO A 120 -10.53 -2.35 6.62
N VAL A 121 -10.51 -3.66 6.37
CA VAL A 121 -9.36 -4.31 5.74
C VAL A 121 -9.08 -3.68 4.39
N GLY A 122 -7.81 -3.38 4.10
CA GLY A 122 -7.43 -2.75 2.82
C GLY A 122 -7.64 -1.23 2.75
N ILE A 123 -8.19 -0.56 3.78
CA ILE A 123 -8.42 0.90 3.76
C ILE A 123 -7.14 1.66 3.36
N SER A 124 -5.99 1.27 3.86
CA SER A 124 -4.71 1.91 3.54
C SER A 124 -4.31 1.73 2.07
N PHE A 125 -4.64 0.59 1.46
CA PHE A 125 -4.28 0.28 0.07
C PHE A 125 -5.08 1.10 -0.92
N TYR A 126 -6.42 1.08 -0.81
CA TYR A 126 -7.24 1.86 -1.73
C TYR A 126 -7.11 3.37 -1.50
N THR A 127 -6.90 3.82 -0.26
CA THR A 127 -6.60 5.23 0.04
C THR A 127 -5.33 5.68 -0.68
N PHE A 128 -4.26 4.89 -0.65
CA PHE A 128 -3.01 5.23 -1.35
C PHE A 128 -3.17 5.17 -2.88
N GLN A 129 -3.94 4.22 -3.39
CA GLN A 129 -4.27 4.15 -4.81
C GLN A 129 -5.06 5.39 -5.26
N ALA A 130 -6.08 5.77 -4.53
CA ALA A 130 -6.92 6.93 -4.76
C ALA A 130 -6.14 8.25 -4.65
N LEU A 131 -5.36 8.44 -3.57
CA LEU A 131 -4.48 9.60 -3.40
C LEU A 131 -3.48 9.73 -4.54
N SER A 132 -2.91 8.61 -5.05
CA SER A 132 -1.98 8.67 -6.17
C SER A 132 -2.61 9.30 -7.41
N TYR A 133 -3.89 8.98 -7.70
CA TYR A 133 -4.62 9.58 -8.82
C TYR A 133 -4.80 11.08 -8.65
N VAL A 134 -5.31 11.53 -7.51
CA VAL A 134 -5.57 12.94 -7.25
C VAL A 134 -4.29 13.78 -7.29
N ILE A 135 -3.21 13.26 -6.68
CA ILE A 135 -1.90 13.93 -6.67
C ILE A 135 -1.32 13.98 -8.09
N ASP A 136 -1.42 12.90 -8.87
CA ASP A 136 -0.92 12.84 -10.25
C ASP A 136 -1.71 13.79 -11.17
N VAL A 137 -3.03 13.95 -10.96
CA VAL A 137 -3.84 14.97 -11.64
C VAL A 137 -3.36 16.37 -11.26
N TYR A 138 -3.13 16.63 -9.97
CA TYR A 138 -2.60 17.92 -9.51
C TYR A 138 -1.22 18.23 -10.11
N TRP A 139 -0.31 17.27 -10.18
CA TRP A 139 1.01 17.42 -10.81
C TRP A 139 0.98 17.39 -12.34
N ARG A 140 -0.20 17.24 -12.95
CA ARG A 140 -0.39 17.11 -14.41
C ARG A 140 0.34 15.91 -15.04
N ARG A 141 0.58 14.87 -14.27
CA ARG A 141 1.14 13.60 -14.74
C ARG A 141 0.09 12.74 -15.45
N THR A 142 -1.18 12.91 -15.08
CA THR A 142 -2.33 12.27 -15.73
C THR A 142 -3.48 13.28 -15.83
N PRO A 143 -4.28 13.27 -16.92
CA PRO A 143 -5.48 14.09 -17.01
C PRO A 143 -6.59 13.56 -16.08
N ALA A 144 -7.45 14.46 -15.61
CA ALA A 144 -8.66 14.09 -14.90
C ALA A 144 -9.58 13.26 -15.83
N ARG A 145 -10.06 12.11 -15.34
CA ARG A 145 -10.98 11.26 -16.12
C ARG A 145 -12.42 11.68 -15.90
N ARG A 146 -13.19 11.73 -16.99
CA ARG A 146 -14.63 12.09 -16.94
C ARG A 146 -15.55 10.89 -16.72
N SER A 147 -15.06 9.67 -16.91
CA SER A 147 -15.83 8.45 -16.66
C SER A 147 -15.76 8.04 -15.20
N LEU A 148 -16.87 8.24 -14.46
CA LEU A 148 -17.00 7.77 -13.09
C LEU A 148 -16.85 6.24 -13.01
N VAL A 149 -17.33 5.51 -14.02
CA VAL A 149 -17.23 4.05 -14.09
C VAL A 149 -15.76 3.61 -14.12
N ASP A 150 -14.91 4.25 -14.95
CA ASP A 150 -13.52 3.86 -15.07
C ASP A 150 -12.73 4.20 -13.79
N ILE A 151 -13.02 5.34 -13.13
CA ILE A 151 -12.42 5.70 -11.84
C ILE A 151 -12.90 4.78 -10.72
N SER A 152 -14.19 4.42 -10.69
CA SER A 152 -14.70 3.46 -9.70
C SER A 152 -14.05 2.09 -9.88
N ALA A 153 -13.92 1.60 -11.11
CA ALA A 153 -13.24 0.35 -11.40
C ALA A 153 -11.74 0.40 -11.06
N PHE A 154 -11.10 1.56 -11.19
CA PHE A 154 -9.70 1.78 -10.79
C PHE A 154 -9.54 1.73 -9.25
N ILE A 155 -10.31 2.51 -8.50
CA ILE A 155 -10.16 2.61 -7.03
C ILE A 155 -10.58 1.32 -6.34
N ALA A 156 -11.70 0.72 -6.78
CA ALA A 156 -12.27 -0.48 -6.16
C ALA A 156 -11.76 -1.80 -6.77
N PHE A 157 -10.69 -1.80 -7.56
CA PHE A 157 -10.19 -2.98 -8.28
C PHE A 157 -9.85 -4.13 -7.32
N PHE A 158 -10.78 -5.11 -7.17
CA PHE A 158 -10.71 -6.12 -6.12
C PHE A 158 -9.43 -6.96 -6.08
N PRO A 159 -8.75 -7.25 -7.22
CA PRO A 159 -7.51 -8.01 -7.12
C PRO A 159 -6.42 -7.32 -6.31
N SER A 160 -6.37 -5.98 -6.32
CA SER A 160 -5.38 -5.21 -5.56
C SER A 160 -5.90 -4.63 -4.24
N LEU A 161 -7.21 -4.72 -3.98
CA LEU A 161 -7.91 -3.92 -2.98
C LEU A 161 -7.47 -4.16 -1.54
N LEU A 162 -7.24 -5.42 -1.14
CA LEU A 162 -6.93 -5.75 0.26
C LEU A 162 -5.44 -5.63 0.62
N ALA A 163 -4.57 -6.19 -0.22
CA ALA A 163 -3.11 -6.21 0.01
C ALA A 163 -2.32 -6.43 -1.30
N GLY A 164 -2.96 -6.22 -2.46
CA GLY A 164 -2.29 -6.34 -3.76
C GLY A 164 -1.38 -5.16 -4.07
N PRO A 165 -0.71 -5.18 -5.23
CA PRO A 165 0.12 -4.05 -5.65
C PRO A 165 -0.66 -2.75 -5.76
N ILE A 166 -0.17 -1.68 -5.14
CA ILE A 166 -0.76 -0.32 -5.22
C ILE A 166 -0.48 0.24 -6.62
N MET A 167 -1.51 0.20 -7.48
CA MET A 167 -1.38 0.59 -8.87
C MET A 167 -1.48 2.09 -9.06
N ARG A 168 -0.67 2.64 -9.96
CA ARG A 168 -0.79 4.04 -10.38
C ARG A 168 -1.88 4.19 -11.43
N ALA A 169 -2.55 5.35 -11.42
CA ALA A 169 -3.54 5.70 -12.41
C ALA A 169 -2.99 5.64 -13.84
N ALA A 170 -1.76 6.13 -14.05
CA ALA A 170 -1.09 6.09 -15.34
C ALA A 170 -0.87 4.67 -15.90
N THR A 171 -0.83 3.64 -15.03
CA THR A 171 -0.60 2.25 -15.45
C THR A 171 -1.89 1.43 -15.52
N LEU A 172 -2.83 1.62 -14.60
CA LEU A 172 -4.02 0.78 -14.52
C LEU A 172 -5.19 1.35 -15.33
N LEU A 173 -5.43 2.68 -15.32
CA LEU A 173 -6.53 3.28 -16.07
C LEU A 173 -6.50 2.97 -17.58
N PRO A 174 -5.37 3.07 -18.28
CA PRO A 174 -5.35 2.70 -19.70
C PRO A 174 -5.76 1.24 -19.96
N GLN A 175 -5.50 0.34 -19.01
CA GLN A 175 -5.90 -1.06 -19.13
C GLN A 175 -7.41 -1.26 -18.87
N ILE A 176 -8.00 -0.45 -17.99
CA ILE A 176 -9.45 -0.42 -17.75
C ILE A 176 -10.19 0.25 -18.93
N GLU A 177 -9.59 1.26 -19.53
CA GLU A 177 -10.17 2.04 -20.64
C GLU A 177 -10.10 1.32 -21.99
N ARG A 178 -9.14 0.42 -22.19
CA ARG A 178 -9.03 -0.36 -23.44
C ARG A 178 -10.02 -1.54 -23.48
N GLU A 179 -10.32 -2.01 -24.68
CA GLU A 179 -11.03 -3.28 -24.88
C GLU A 179 -10.14 -4.44 -24.42
N ARG A 180 -10.73 -5.35 -23.64
CA ARG A 180 -10.06 -6.57 -23.19
C ARG A 180 -10.69 -7.76 -23.89
N ARG A 181 -9.85 -8.63 -24.42
CA ARG A 181 -10.23 -9.87 -25.10
C ARG A 181 -9.59 -11.05 -24.41
N PHE A 182 -10.32 -12.15 -24.32
CA PHE A 182 -9.78 -13.36 -23.73
C PHE A 182 -8.56 -13.85 -24.53
N SER A 183 -7.51 -14.24 -23.81
CA SER A 183 -6.28 -14.77 -24.37
C SER A 183 -5.90 -16.05 -23.63
N ALA A 184 -5.96 -17.19 -24.32
CA ALA A 184 -5.59 -18.48 -23.74
C ALA A 184 -4.13 -18.52 -23.22
N PRO A 185 -3.13 -17.95 -23.92
CA PRO A 185 -1.77 -17.85 -23.36
C PRO A 185 -1.71 -17.02 -22.08
N ALA A 186 -2.39 -15.87 -22.03
CA ALA A 186 -2.44 -15.05 -20.81
C ALA A 186 -3.15 -15.76 -19.65
N ALA A 187 -4.23 -16.49 -19.93
CA ALA A 187 -4.95 -17.29 -18.93
C ALA A 187 -4.07 -18.43 -18.39
N ARG A 188 -3.28 -19.11 -19.24
CA ARG A 188 -2.30 -20.10 -18.80
C ARG A 188 -1.27 -19.51 -17.84
N ASP A 189 -0.64 -18.40 -18.22
CA ASP A 189 0.34 -17.72 -17.36
C ASP A 189 -0.28 -17.25 -16.04
N ALA A 190 -1.52 -16.75 -16.10
CA ALA A 190 -2.27 -16.37 -14.91
C ALA A 190 -2.52 -17.57 -13.98
N THR A 191 -2.90 -18.72 -14.53
CA THR A 191 -3.11 -19.97 -13.77
C THR A 191 -1.82 -20.46 -13.11
N LEU A 192 -0.69 -20.41 -13.81
CA LEU A 192 0.61 -20.73 -13.23
C LEU A 192 0.99 -19.78 -12.09
N LEU A 193 0.69 -18.51 -12.25
CA LEU A 193 0.93 -17.51 -11.19
C LEU A 193 0.04 -17.72 -9.98
N LEU A 194 -1.23 -18.09 -10.18
CA LEU A 194 -2.16 -18.49 -9.12
C LEU A 194 -1.67 -19.74 -8.40
N ALA A 195 -1.30 -20.79 -9.13
CA ALA A 195 -0.79 -22.03 -8.55
C ALA A 195 0.46 -21.78 -7.69
N TRP A 196 1.40 -20.97 -8.19
CA TRP A 196 2.60 -20.58 -7.45
C TRP A 196 2.27 -19.74 -6.20
N GLY A 197 1.33 -18.80 -6.31
CA GLY A 197 0.85 -18.02 -5.18
C GLY A 197 0.20 -18.89 -4.10
N PHE A 198 -0.71 -19.79 -4.47
CA PHE A 198 -1.33 -20.73 -3.54
C PHE A 198 -0.32 -21.70 -2.92
N PHE A 199 0.64 -22.18 -3.69
CA PHE A 199 1.72 -23.00 -3.13
C PHE A 199 2.49 -22.26 -2.05
N LYS A 200 2.90 -21.02 -2.30
CA LYS A 200 3.58 -20.21 -1.27
C LYS A 200 2.73 -19.97 -0.04
N LYS A 201 1.43 -19.70 -0.22
CA LYS A 201 0.50 -19.49 0.90
C LYS A 201 0.30 -20.74 1.71
N LEU A 202 -0.23 -21.78 1.08
CA LEU A 202 -0.75 -22.97 1.78
C LEU A 202 0.36 -23.95 2.20
N VAL A 203 1.45 -24.04 1.42
CA VAL A 203 2.51 -25.01 1.69
C VAL A 203 3.67 -24.38 2.45
N ILE A 204 4.05 -23.15 2.14
CA ILE A 204 5.19 -22.51 2.80
C ILE A 204 4.74 -21.64 3.98
N ALA A 205 3.97 -20.57 3.72
CA ALA A 205 3.69 -19.56 4.72
C ALA A 205 2.89 -20.10 5.92
N ASP A 206 1.81 -20.82 5.67
CA ASP A 206 0.93 -21.31 6.73
C ASP A 206 1.63 -22.38 7.60
N ASN A 207 2.46 -23.26 7.00
CA ASN A 207 3.19 -24.26 7.78
C ASN A 207 4.34 -23.67 8.60
N VAL A 208 5.12 -22.75 7.99
CA VAL A 208 6.22 -22.07 8.71
C VAL A 208 5.68 -21.12 9.76
N GLY A 209 4.52 -20.52 9.52
CA GLY A 209 3.82 -19.64 10.46
C GLY A 209 3.52 -20.33 11.80
N VAL A 210 3.10 -21.60 11.78
CA VAL A 210 2.88 -22.38 13.00
C VAL A 210 4.14 -22.47 13.88
N ILE A 211 5.33 -22.55 13.26
CA ILE A 211 6.60 -22.58 14.00
C ILE A 211 6.87 -21.24 14.66
N ALA A 212 6.74 -20.14 13.89
CA ALA A 212 6.94 -18.77 14.38
C ALA A 212 5.99 -18.46 15.55
N ASP A 213 4.71 -18.75 15.40
CA ASP A 213 3.68 -18.50 16.40
C ASP A 213 3.95 -19.28 17.70
N LYS A 214 4.32 -20.54 17.60
CA LYS A 214 4.67 -21.37 18.78
C LYS A 214 5.89 -20.83 19.52
N VAL A 215 6.94 -20.42 18.79
CA VAL A 215 8.15 -19.90 19.41
C VAL A 215 7.87 -18.56 20.09
N PHE A 216 7.15 -17.65 19.43
CA PHE A 216 6.86 -16.33 20.02
C PHE A 216 5.80 -16.37 21.14
N ALA A 217 5.05 -17.46 21.27
CA ALA A 217 4.18 -17.69 22.43
C ALA A 217 4.93 -18.15 23.69
N LEU A 218 6.21 -18.57 23.58
CA LEU A 218 7.03 -18.95 24.74
C LEU A 218 7.38 -17.72 25.57
N ARG A 219 7.24 -17.82 26.91
CA ARG A 219 7.59 -16.72 27.83
C ARG A 219 9.09 -16.46 27.92
N SER A 220 9.91 -17.49 27.79
CA SER A 220 11.36 -17.43 27.91
C SER A 220 12.00 -18.47 26.98
N PRO A 221 11.99 -18.21 25.64
CA PRO A 221 12.62 -19.13 24.70
C PRO A 221 14.14 -19.11 24.85
N GLU A 222 14.78 -20.27 24.75
CA GLU A 222 16.22 -20.38 24.64
C GLU A 222 16.73 -19.66 23.39
N PHE A 223 18.00 -19.23 23.39
CA PHE A 223 18.61 -18.43 22.33
C PHE A 223 18.41 -19.06 20.92
N PHE A 224 18.72 -20.33 20.77
CA PHE A 224 18.59 -21.00 19.46
C PHE A 224 17.13 -21.19 19.04
N VAL A 225 16.22 -21.45 19.99
CA VAL A 225 14.78 -21.54 19.73
C VAL A 225 14.23 -20.19 19.27
N LEU A 226 14.65 -19.10 19.94
CA LEU A 226 14.24 -17.75 19.52
C LEU A 226 14.70 -17.42 18.11
N TRP A 227 15.97 -17.72 17.78
CA TRP A 227 16.47 -17.51 16.41
C TRP A 227 15.77 -18.37 15.37
N ALA A 228 15.43 -19.62 15.69
CA ALA A 228 14.61 -20.44 14.80
C ALA A 228 13.24 -19.81 14.54
N GLY A 229 12.59 -19.23 15.55
CA GLY A 229 11.35 -18.45 15.40
C GLY A 229 11.52 -17.22 14.52
N VAL A 230 12.62 -16.45 14.70
CA VAL A 230 12.93 -15.28 13.88
C VAL A 230 13.12 -15.66 12.40
N PHE A 231 13.89 -16.72 12.11
CA PHE A 231 14.05 -17.21 10.74
C PHE A 231 12.73 -17.72 10.15
N ALA A 232 11.95 -18.46 10.93
CA ALA A 232 10.62 -18.90 10.52
C ALA A 232 9.73 -17.71 10.17
N PHE A 233 9.70 -16.68 11.01
CA PHE A 233 8.93 -15.46 10.74
C PHE A 233 9.42 -14.71 9.49
N CYS A 234 10.72 -14.63 9.24
CA CYS A 234 11.26 -14.04 8.02
C CYS A 234 10.77 -14.78 6.77
N VAL A 235 10.76 -16.11 6.80
CA VAL A 235 10.23 -16.93 5.68
C VAL A 235 8.72 -16.75 5.56
N GLN A 236 8.00 -16.80 6.68
CA GLN A 236 6.54 -16.64 6.71
C GLN A 236 6.10 -15.32 6.10
N ILE A 237 6.61 -14.19 6.59
CA ILE A 237 6.17 -12.86 6.13
C ILE A 237 6.45 -12.64 4.64
N TYR A 238 7.59 -13.14 4.14
CA TYR A 238 7.90 -13.05 2.72
C TYR A 238 7.03 -13.97 1.88
N ALA A 239 6.89 -15.24 2.29
CA ALA A 239 6.08 -16.21 1.57
C ALA A 239 4.61 -15.79 1.53
N ASP A 240 4.03 -15.39 2.66
CA ASP A 240 2.63 -14.99 2.77
C ASP A 240 2.32 -13.74 1.92
N PHE A 241 3.10 -12.68 2.09
CA PHE A 241 2.83 -11.43 1.38
C PHE A 241 3.15 -11.52 -0.11
N SER A 242 4.23 -12.20 -0.50
CA SER A 242 4.52 -12.43 -1.92
C SER A 242 3.52 -13.38 -2.57
N ALA A 243 2.98 -14.35 -1.82
CA ALA A 243 1.89 -15.21 -2.28
C ALA A 243 0.65 -14.40 -2.61
N TYR A 244 0.22 -13.53 -1.68
CA TYR A 244 -0.92 -12.64 -1.90
C TYR A 244 -0.74 -11.77 -3.15
N ALA A 245 0.44 -11.18 -3.31
CA ALA A 245 0.75 -10.34 -4.48
C ALA A 245 0.69 -11.15 -5.79
N ASP A 246 1.18 -12.39 -5.80
CA ASP A 246 1.14 -13.23 -7.00
C ASP A 246 -0.26 -13.73 -7.31
N ILE A 247 -1.08 -14.09 -6.29
CA ILE A 247 -2.49 -14.43 -6.47
C ILE A 247 -3.25 -13.22 -7.04
N ALA A 248 -3.07 -12.03 -6.48
CA ALA A 248 -3.69 -10.80 -6.97
C ALA A 248 -3.35 -10.53 -8.44
N ARG A 249 -2.07 -10.70 -8.81
CA ARG A 249 -1.58 -10.58 -10.19
C ARG A 249 -2.17 -11.66 -11.11
N GLY A 250 -2.26 -12.89 -10.64
CA GLY A 250 -2.87 -13.99 -11.37
C GLY A 250 -4.35 -13.73 -11.65
N VAL A 251 -5.13 -13.33 -10.63
CA VAL A 251 -6.54 -12.96 -10.76
C VAL A 251 -6.72 -11.81 -11.77
N ALA A 252 -5.94 -10.74 -11.64
CA ALA A 252 -5.99 -9.60 -12.55
C ALA A 252 -5.62 -9.99 -14.00
N LYS A 253 -4.58 -10.81 -14.16
CA LYS A 253 -4.12 -11.30 -15.48
C LYS A 253 -5.17 -12.19 -16.16
N TRP A 254 -5.92 -12.99 -15.39
CA TRP A 254 -7.08 -13.73 -15.88
C TRP A 254 -8.18 -12.81 -16.45
N LEU A 255 -8.27 -11.57 -15.96
CA LEU A 255 -9.19 -10.53 -16.44
C LEU A 255 -8.59 -9.63 -17.53
N GLY A 256 -7.41 -9.98 -18.04
CA GLY A 256 -6.72 -9.22 -19.09
C GLY A 256 -6.06 -7.92 -18.59
N ILE A 257 -5.76 -7.84 -17.28
CA ILE A 257 -5.13 -6.69 -16.62
C ILE A 257 -3.83 -7.13 -15.96
N ASP A 258 -2.74 -6.45 -16.28
CA ASP A 258 -1.43 -6.72 -15.71
C ASP A 258 -1.15 -5.81 -14.51
N LEU A 259 -0.86 -6.41 -13.35
CA LEU A 259 -0.38 -5.70 -12.17
C LEU A 259 1.15 -5.78 -12.07
N ILE A 260 1.75 -4.75 -11.48
CA ILE A 260 3.20 -4.72 -11.24
C ILE A 260 3.62 -5.79 -10.23
N ARG A 261 4.88 -6.22 -10.33
CA ARG A 261 5.47 -7.14 -9.36
C ARG A 261 5.78 -6.40 -8.05
N ASN A 262 5.47 -7.03 -6.91
CA ASN A 262 5.73 -6.44 -5.59
C ASN A 262 7.01 -6.95 -4.92
N PHE A 263 7.52 -8.11 -5.31
CA PHE A 263 8.71 -8.72 -4.71
C PHE A 263 9.67 -9.24 -5.77
N GLU A 264 10.96 -8.97 -5.59
CA GLU A 264 12.03 -9.44 -6.48
C GLU A 264 13.22 -9.95 -5.67
N HIS A 265 13.06 -11.17 -5.11
CA HIS A 265 14.11 -11.84 -4.31
C HIS A 265 14.76 -10.93 -3.24
N PRO A 266 13.98 -10.35 -2.30
CA PRO A 266 14.47 -9.31 -1.39
C PRO A 266 15.57 -9.78 -0.45
N TYR A 267 15.61 -11.06 -0.10
CA TYR A 267 16.64 -11.62 0.78
C TYR A 267 18.01 -11.84 0.08
N LEU A 268 18.07 -11.65 -1.23
CA LEU A 268 19.33 -11.61 -1.99
C LEU A 268 19.89 -10.18 -2.13
N ALA A 269 19.32 -9.22 -1.40
CA ALA A 269 19.75 -7.84 -1.44
C ALA A 269 21.16 -7.64 -0.87
N LYS A 270 21.97 -6.78 -1.53
CA LYS A 270 23.34 -6.46 -1.13
C LYS A 270 23.46 -5.34 -0.09
N GLY A 271 22.32 -4.82 0.38
CA GLY A 271 22.28 -3.77 1.38
C GLY A 271 20.87 -3.16 1.54
N PRO A 272 20.66 -2.24 2.49
CA PRO A 272 19.34 -1.73 2.84
C PRO A 272 18.61 -1.07 1.67
N THR A 273 19.31 -0.29 0.85
CA THR A 273 18.72 0.38 -0.31
C THR A 273 18.28 -0.63 -1.39
N ASP A 274 19.08 -1.69 -1.61
CA ASP A 274 18.74 -2.75 -2.55
C ASP A 274 17.56 -3.60 -2.03
N PHE A 275 17.51 -3.85 -0.71
CA PHE A 275 16.38 -4.53 -0.08
C PHE A 275 15.05 -3.81 -0.36
N TRP A 276 14.96 -2.51 -0.13
CA TRP A 276 13.75 -1.74 -0.34
C TRP A 276 13.37 -1.55 -1.82
N ARG A 277 14.29 -1.75 -2.74
CA ARG A 277 13.99 -1.84 -4.19
C ARG A 277 13.33 -3.15 -4.59
N ARG A 278 13.45 -4.19 -3.75
CA ARG A 278 12.97 -5.56 -4.01
C ARG A 278 11.80 -5.97 -3.14
N TRP A 279 11.58 -5.27 -2.04
CA TRP A 279 10.52 -5.52 -1.06
C TRP A 279 9.37 -4.56 -1.25
N ASN A 280 8.13 -5.11 -1.39
CA ASN A 280 6.87 -4.36 -1.52
C ASN A 280 7.02 -3.13 -2.43
N ILE A 281 7.44 -3.40 -3.68
CA ILE A 281 7.91 -2.41 -4.66
C ILE A 281 6.86 -1.33 -4.92
N SER A 282 5.57 -1.71 -4.99
CA SER A 282 4.49 -0.75 -5.22
C SER A 282 4.36 0.27 -4.08
N LEU A 283 4.47 -0.18 -2.83
CA LEU A 283 4.44 0.68 -1.65
C LEU A 283 5.71 1.52 -1.54
N SER A 284 6.89 0.88 -1.70
CA SER A 284 8.19 1.58 -1.61
C SER A 284 8.31 2.69 -2.65
N THR A 285 7.84 2.45 -3.87
CA THR A 285 7.80 3.48 -4.92
C THR A 285 6.73 4.53 -4.64
N TRP A 286 5.58 4.16 -4.01
CA TRP A 286 4.58 5.13 -3.59
C TRP A 286 5.16 6.12 -2.58
N PHE A 287 5.79 5.63 -1.51
CA PHE A 287 6.43 6.49 -0.52
C PHE A 287 7.55 7.33 -1.12
N ARG A 288 8.35 6.76 -2.04
CA ARG A 288 9.37 7.52 -2.76
C ARG A 288 8.77 8.70 -3.52
N ASP A 289 7.71 8.47 -4.31
CA ASP A 289 7.19 9.44 -5.26
C ASP A 289 6.35 10.54 -4.58
N TYR A 290 5.59 10.19 -3.53
CA TYR A 290 4.63 11.10 -2.91
C TYR A 290 5.04 11.63 -1.53
N VAL A 291 6.05 11.04 -0.90
CA VAL A 291 6.56 11.52 0.40
C VAL A 291 8.03 11.91 0.29
N PHE A 292 8.89 10.96 -0.09
CA PHE A 292 10.33 11.19 -0.07
C PHE A 292 10.77 12.33 -1.00
N LEU A 293 10.41 12.27 -2.28
CA LEU A 293 10.84 13.28 -3.25
C LEU A 293 10.35 14.68 -2.89
N PRO A 294 9.05 14.91 -2.55
CA PRO A 294 8.59 16.23 -2.14
C PRO A 294 9.32 16.77 -0.90
N VAL A 295 9.56 15.92 0.11
CA VAL A 295 10.26 16.32 1.34
C VAL A 295 11.74 16.60 1.05
N ALA A 296 12.42 15.71 0.33
CA ALA A 296 13.84 15.86 0.03
C ALA A 296 14.11 17.11 -0.82
N TYR A 297 13.29 17.39 -1.85
CA TYR A 297 13.40 18.63 -2.63
C TYR A 297 13.11 19.87 -1.78
N GLY A 298 12.04 19.88 -0.99
CA GLY A 298 11.73 21.00 -0.12
C GLY A 298 12.79 21.27 0.96
N LEU A 299 13.53 20.25 1.41
CA LEU A 299 14.68 20.41 2.29
C LEU A 299 15.90 20.93 1.53
N SER A 300 16.18 20.39 0.33
CA SER A 300 17.30 20.81 -0.51
C SER A 300 17.23 22.30 -0.87
N ASP A 301 16.01 22.78 -1.22
CA ASP A 301 15.79 24.18 -1.58
C ASP A 301 16.05 25.16 -0.41
N ARG A 302 16.00 24.68 0.82
CA ARG A 302 16.19 25.48 2.05
C ARG A 302 17.61 25.39 2.62
N MET A 303 18.43 24.45 2.15
CA MET A 303 19.78 24.25 2.67
C MET A 303 20.81 25.04 1.85
N PRO A 304 21.69 25.83 2.50
CA PRO A 304 22.76 26.52 1.81
C PRO A 304 23.75 25.53 1.19
N SER A 305 24.22 25.84 -0.02
CA SER A 305 25.16 25.02 -0.79
C SER A 305 26.61 25.11 -0.29
N ASP A 306 26.86 25.16 1.02
CA ASP A 306 28.21 25.29 1.57
C ASP A 306 29.01 23.99 1.40
N ARG A 307 30.09 24.08 0.60
CA ARG A 307 30.96 22.94 0.26
C ARG A 307 31.94 22.52 1.36
N ARG A 308 31.94 23.19 2.52
CA ARG A 308 32.94 22.98 3.59
C ARG A 308 32.66 21.83 4.52
N VAL A 309 31.50 21.16 4.40
CA VAL A 309 31.08 20.06 5.25
C VAL A 309 31.40 18.72 4.56
N LEU A 310 31.83 17.71 5.33
CA LEU A 310 32.14 16.35 4.88
C LEU A 310 30.99 15.71 4.06
N VAL A 311 29.77 16.14 4.28
CA VAL A 311 28.54 15.66 3.63
C VAL A 311 27.81 16.87 3.03
N ASP A 312 27.47 16.81 1.75
CA ASP A 312 26.80 17.89 1.04
C ASP A 312 25.33 18.06 1.45
N ALA A 313 24.76 19.24 1.17
CA ALA A 313 23.37 19.59 1.46
C ALA A 313 22.38 18.60 0.83
N ALA A 314 22.67 18.09 -0.38
CA ALA A 314 21.84 17.11 -1.05
C ALA A 314 21.78 15.75 -0.28
N THR A 315 22.89 15.34 0.33
CA THR A 315 22.90 14.14 1.17
C THR A 315 22.10 14.36 2.46
N TRP A 316 22.19 15.54 3.10
CA TRP A 316 21.38 15.84 4.28
C TRP A 316 19.89 15.96 3.96
N ALA A 317 19.53 16.55 2.83
CA ALA A 317 18.15 16.59 2.35
C ALA A 317 17.61 15.17 2.09
N TYR A 318 18.44 14.29 1.50
CA TYR A 318 18.12 12.88 1.34
C TYR A 318 17.90 12.19 2.69
N VAL A 319 18.77 12.39 3.66
CA VAL A 319 18.67 11.79 5.00
C VAL A 319 17.38 12.23 5.69
N GLY A 320 17.09 13.53 5.70
CA GLY A 320 15.85 14.07 6.29
C GLY A 320 14.60 13.52 5.60
N GLY A 321 14.58 13.53 4.27
CA GLY A 321 13.49 12.95 3.49
C GLY A 321 13.28 11.45 3.78
N MET A 322 14.39 10.70 3.92
CA MET A 322 14.33 9.26 4.20
C MET A 322 13.81 8.94 5.61
N ILE A 323 14.25 9.69 6.61
CA ILE A 323 13.76 9.53 8.00
C ILE A 323 12.24 9.78 8.05
N VAL A 324 11.78 10.91 7.49
CA VAL A 324 10.35 11.23 7.45
C VAL A 324 9.56 10.13 6.71
N THR A 325 10.09 9.66 5.59
CA THR A 325 9.44 8.63 4.78
C THR A 325 9.32 7.31 5.52
N MET A 326 10.38 6.87 6.20
CA MET A 326 10.35 5.60 6.92
C MET A 326 9.51 5.65 8.20
N LEU A 327 9.47 6.79 8.89
CA LEU A 327 8.52 7.01 9.99
C LEU A 327 7.08 6.95 9.51
N ALA A 328 6.75 7.60 8.38
CA ALA A 328 5.43 7.52 7.77
C ALA A 328 5.09 6.09 7.30
N ALA A 329 6.06 5.35 6.75
CA ALA A 329 5.89 3.94 6.39
C ALA A 329 5.67 3.05 7.62
N GLY A 330 6.37 3.31 8.72
CA GLY A 330 6.15 2.62 9.99
C GLY A 330 4.72 2.84 10.49
N LEU A 331 4.26 4.06 10.59
CA LEU A 331 2.88 4.39 10.96
C LEU A 331 1.86 3.77 10.00
N TRP A 332 2.17 3.71 8.70
CA TRP A 332 1.30 3.05 7.73
C TRP A 332 1.10 1.56 8.05
N HIS A 333 2.12 0.85 8.55
CA HIS A 333 2.00 -0.55 8.96
C HIS A 333 1.05 -0.73 10.15
N GLY A 334 1.10 0.14 11.15
CA GLY A 334 0.21 0.04 12.31
C GLY A 334 0.30 1.23 13.24
N ALA A 335 -0.80 1.46 13.96
CA ALA A 335 -0.94 2.50 14.96
C ALA A 335 -0.34 2.02 16.29
N SER A 336 0.98 1.88 16.37
CA SER A 336 1.70 1.53 17.60
C SER A 336 3.14 2.04 17.59
N TRP A 337 3.71 2.23 18.78
CA TRP A 337 5.09 2.65 18.95
C TRP A 337 6.10 1.66 18.36
N ASN A 338 5.79 0.36 18.33
CA ASN A 338 6.65 -0.65 17.70
C ASN A 338 6.87 -0.35 16.21
N PHE A 339 5.82 0.07 15.50
CA PHE A 339 5.95 0.45 14.09
C PHE A 339 6.64 1.79 13.90
N VAL A 340 6.50 2.75 14.82
CA VAL A 340 7.27 4.00 14.80
C VAL A 340 8.77 3.71 14.97
N ILE A 341 9.13 2.85 15.94
CA ILE A 341 10.51 2.42 16.17
C ILE A 341 11.06 1.64 14.97
N TRP A 342 10.26 0.76 14.39
CA TRP A 342 10.60 0.05 13.16
C TRP A 342 10.92 1.02 12.02
N GLY A 343 10.08 2.04 11.83
CA GLY A 343 10.31 3.09 10.82
C GLY A 343 11.59 3.89 11.09
N ALA A 344 11.81 4.30 12.35
CA ALA A 344 13.02 5.00 12.75
C ALA A 344 14.29 4.16 12.50
N TYR A 345 14.28 2.87 12.87
CA TYR A 345 15.37 1.94 12.62
C TYR A 345 15.74 1.86 11.14
N HIS A 346 14.76 1.61 10.26
CA HIS A 346 15.00 1.54 8.82
C HIS A 346 15.42 2.89 8.23
N GLY A 347 14.85 3.99 8.72
CA GLY A 347 15.25 5.34 8.32
C GLY A 347 16.72 5.63 8.64
N VAL A 348 17.17 5.32 9.85
CA VAL A 348 18.57 5.47 10.28
C VAL A 348 19.49 4.56 9.46
N LEU A 349 19.10 3.31 9.24
CA LEU A 349 19.89 2.35 8.47
C LEU A 349 20.14 2.83 7.02
N LEU A 350 19.10 3.36 6.38
CA LEU A 350 19.19 3.93 5.02
C LEU A 350 20.00 5.23 4.99
N ALA A 351 19.86 6.08 6.02
CA ALA A 351 20.63 7.30 6.18
C ALA A 351 22.13 6.99 6.31
N LEU A 352 22.50 6.04 7.16
CA LEU A 352 23.90 5.59 7.34
C LEU A 352 24.46 5.02 6.05
N ALA A 353 23.71 4.19 5.33
CA ALA A 353 24.13 3.63 4.05
C ALA A 353 24.39 4.74 3.01
N ARG A 354 23.57 5.80 2.99
CA ARG A 354 23.77 6.95 2.10
C ARG A 354 25.01 7.75 2.45
N ILE A 355 25.21 8.07 3.73
CA ILE A 355 26.36 8.82 4.22
C ILE A 355 27.66 8.06 3.94
N ALA A 356 27.71 6.75 4.23
CA ALA A 356 28.87 5.91 3.95
C ALA A 356 29.19 5.88 2.45
N GLY A 357 28.19 5.82 1.57
CA GLY A 357 28.36 5.94 0.13
C GLY A 357 28.96 7.29 -0.29
N ALA A 358 28.43 8.39 0.24
CA ALA A 358 28.90 9.74 -0.07
C ALA A 358 30.37 9.99 0.37
N VAL A 359 30.77 9.43 1.51
CA VAL A 359 32.16 9.51 2.00
C VAL A 359 33.12 8.69 1.14
N ARG A 360 32.69 7.50 0.67
CA ARG A 360 33.53 6.64 -0.21
C ARG A 360 33.79 7.26 -1.58
N THR A 361 32.82 7.97 -2.16
CA THR A 361 32.97 8.59 -3.48
C THR A 361 33.81 9.86 -3.48
N ARG A 362 34.17 10.39 -2.31
CA ARG A 362 35.04 11.55 -2.13
C ARG A 362 36.50 11.21 -1.84
N ARG A 363 36.80 9.94 -1.58
CA ARG A 363 38.18 9.38 -1.50
C ARG A 363 38.57 8.80 -2.82
#